data_35ab43565d01a2493d21b2aefb0ec310
#
_entry.id   35ab43565d01a2493d21b2aefb0ec310
#
_cell.length_a   1.000
_cell.length_b   1.000
_cell.length_c   1.000
_cell.angle_alpha   90.00
_cell.angle_beta   90.00
_cell.angle_gamma   90.00
#
_symmetry.space_group_name_H-M   'P 1'
#
loop_
_entity.id
_entity.type
_entity.pdbx_description
1 polymer ?
#
loop_
_entity_poly.entity_id
_entity_poly.type
_entity_poly.pdbx_seq_one_letter_code
_entity_poly.pdbx_strand_id
1 'polypeptide(L)'
;MTPGRQLGFLWGGAVLVCAAAAPFAPILAKGLPPCPFHWLTGFPCATCGGTRALLALGRFELLAAIGWNPLVAVAGILFAIGGIAALGLAALGRDVRVPNPTWGLRIALGLALVSNWAFLVAAGR
;
A
#
# COMPACT_ATOMS: atom_id res chain seq x y z
N MET A 1 -27.90 1.41 6.78
CA MET A 1 -26.47 1.58 7.02
C MET A 1 -26.01 2.79 6.19
N THR A 2 -25.33 3.74 6.81
CA THR A 2 -24.83 4.94 6.11
C THR A 2 -23.65 4.58 5.19
N PRO A 3 -23.43 5.34 4.09
CA PRO A 3 -22.30 5.10 3.19
C PRO A 3 -20.94 5.13 3.90
N GLY A 4 -20.77 6.00 4.91
CA GLY A 4 -19.54 6.08 5.69
C GLY A 4 -19.28 4.82 6.52
N ARG A 5 -20.32 4.21 7.10
CA ARG A 5 -20.18 2.94 7.82
C ARG A 5 -19.89 1.77 6.89
N GLN A 6 -20.54 1.74 5.73
CA GLN A 6 -20.24 0.73 4.69
C GLN A 6 -18.77 0.81 4.27
N LEU A 7 -18.28 2.02 4.04
CA LEU A 7 -16.87 2.24 3.70
C LEU A 7 -15.93 1.71 4.81
N GLY A 8 -16.25 1.96 6.08
CA GLY A 8 -15.47 1.46 7.22
C GLY A 8 -15.40 -0.06 7.28
N PHE A 9 -16.51 -0.74 7.08
CA PHE A 9 -16.56 -2.21 7.05
C PHE A 9 -15.84 -2.78 5.82
N LEU A 10 -16.00 -2.17 4.64
CA LEU A 10 -15.31 -2.62 3.42
C LEU A 10 -13.80 -2.43 3.53
N TRP A 11 -13.36 -1.26 3.98
CA TRP A 11 -11.94 -0.99 4.14
C TRP A 11 -11.29 -1.87 5.20
N GLY A 12 -11.88 -1.94 6.39
CA GLY A 12 -11.39 -2.82 7.45
C GLY A 12 -11.46 -4.29 7.08
N GLY A 13 -12.52 -4.73 6.41
CA GLY A 13 -12.64 -6.08 5.87
C GLY A 13 -11.53 -6.40 4.87
N ALA A 14 -11.22 -5.48 3.95
CA ALA A 14 -10.11 -5.64 3.00
C ALA A 14 -8.76 -5.80 3.73
N VAL A 15 -8.51 -5.01 4.79
CA VAL A 15 -7.29 -5.15 5.61
C VAL A 15 -7.22 -6.51 6.28
N LEU A 16 -8.34 -6.99 6.85
CA LEU A 16 -8.39 -8.31 7.50
C LEU A 16 -8.14 -9.44 6.49
N VAL A 17 -8.73 -9.36 5.30
CA VAL A 17 -8.49 -10.33 4.21
C VAL A 17 -7.03 -10.31 3.78
N CYS A 18 -6.43 -9.13 3.61
CA CYS A 18 -5.00 -9.01 3.28
C CYS A 18 -4.11 -9.59 4.39
N ALA A 19 -4.44 -9.34 5.65
CA ALA A 19 -3.71 -9.91 6.79
C ALA A 19 -3.81 -11.44 6.84
N ALA A 20 -5.02 -11.99 6.60
CA ALA A 20 -5.23 -13.44 6.55
C ALA A 20 -4.51 -14.09 5.35
N ALA A 21 -4.40 -13.38 4.22
CA ALA A 21 -3.68 -13.86 3.03
C ALA A 21 -2.15 -13.71 3.13
N ALA A 22 -1.65 -12.89 4.06
CA ALA A 22 -0.22 -12.60 4.19
C ALA A 22 0.68 -13.85 4.29
N PRO A 23 0.35 -14.91 5.06
CA PRO A 23 1.16 -16.13 5.12
C PRO A 23 1.21 -16.89 3.78
N PHE A 24 0.19 -16.74 2.93
CA PHE A 24 0.13 -17.39 1.60
C PHE A 24 0.73 -16.51 0.50
N ALA A 25 0.99 -15.24 0.77
CA ALA A 25 1.48 -14.26 -0.19
C ALA A 25 2.80 -14.69 -0.89
N PRO A 26 3.78 -15.36 -0.25
CA PRO A 26 4.99 -15.83 -0.92
C PRO A 26 4.71 -16.87 -2.01
N ILE A 27 3.66 -17.69 -1.83
CA ILE A 27 3.26 -18.71 -2.82
C ILE A 27 2.58 -18.03 -4.01
N LEU A 28 1.68 -17.08 -3.74
CA LEU A 28 0.99 -16.30 -4.76
C LEU A 28 1.97 -15.44 -5.57
N ALA A 29 2.98 -14.87 -4.92
CA ALA A 29 3.98 -14.02 -5.57
C ALA A 29 4.87 -14.77 -6.56
N LYS A 30 5.07 -16.09 -6.39
CA LYS A 30 5.85 -16.91 -7.34
C LYS A 30 5.20 -17.00 -8.73
N GLY A 31 3.89 -16.86 -8.81
CA GLY A 31 3.12 -16.88 -10.07
C GLY A 31 3.01 -15.52 -10.76
N LEU A 32 3.50 -14.45 -10.16
CA LEU A 32 3.41 -13.12 -10.75
C LEU A 32 4.50 -12.92 -11.82
N PRO A 33 4.14 -12.44 -13.02
CA PRO A 33 5.11 -12.12 -14.05
C PRO A 33 6.00 -10.94 -13.63
N PRO A 34 7.23 -10.83 -14.16
CA PRO A 34 8.07 -9.66 -13.95
C PRO A 34 7.36 -8.40 -14.46
N CYS A 35 7.71 -7.24 -13.89
CA CYS A 35 7.12 -5.97 -14.29
C CYS A 35 7.31 -5.73 -15.80
N PRO A 36 6.22 -5.62 -16.59
CA PRO A 36 6.33 -5.45 -18.04
C PRO A 36 7.03 -4.14 -18.42
N PHE A 37 6.88 -3.10 -17.61
CA PHE A 37 7.55 -1.82 -17.84
C PHE A 37 9.08 -1.95 -17.68
N HIS A 38 9.54 -2.64 -16.63
CA HIS A 38 10.96 -2.91 -16.43
C HIS A 38 11.54 -3.79 -17.54
N TRP A 39 10.76 -4.78 -17.97
CA TRP A 39 11.17 -5.68 -19.05
C TRP A 39 11.31 -4.95 -20.41
N LEU A 40 10.41 -4.00 -20.71
CA LEU A 40 10.39 -3.25 -21.96
C LEU A 40 11.41 -2.10 -22.01
N THR A 41 11.60 -1.39 -20.90
CA THR A 41 12.36 -0.14 -20.86
C THR A 41 13.71 -0.26 -20.16
N GLY A 42 13.92 -1.32 -19.37
CA GLY A 42 15.09 -1.47 -18.50
C GLY A 42 15.07 -0.56 -17.25
N PHE A 43 14.06 0.31 -17.13
CA PHE A 43 13.91 1.21 -15.97
C PHE A 43 12.86 0.69 -15.00
N PRO A 44 13.06 0.86 -13.67
CA PRO A 44 12.05 0.49 -12.69
C PRO A 44 10.82 1.40 -12.82
N CYS A 45 9.63 0.82 -12.72
CA CYS A 45 8.40 1.61 -12.54
C CYS A 45 8.27 2.10 -11.09
N ALA A 46 7.36 3.05 -10.84
CA ALA A 46 7.17 3.61 -9.49
C ALA A 46 6.76 2.57 -8.43
N THR A 47 6.23 1.42 -8.85
CA THR A 47 5.83 0.31 -7.97
C THR A 47 6.80 -0.88 -8.01
N CYS A 48 7.94 -0.76 -8.69
CA CYS A 48 8.96 -1.81 -8.72
C CYS A 48 9.41 -2.17 -7.30
N GLY A 49 9.49 -3.47 -7.01
CA GLY A 49 9.74 -3.96 -5.65
C GLY A 49 8.53 -3.88 -4.72
N GLY A 50 7.38 -3.36 -5.17
CA GLY A 50 6.16 -3.23 -4.37
C GLY A 50 5.67 -4.56 -3.81
N THR A 51 5.66 -5.63 -4.61
CA THR A 51 5.30 -6.97 -4.14
C THR A 51 6.22 -7.44 -3.01
N ARG A 52 7.54 -7.21 -3.14
CA ARG A 52 8.52 -7.56 -2.10
C ARG A 52 8.34 -6.71 -0.85
N ALA A 53 8.03 -5.42 -1.02
CA ALA A 53 7.69 -4.53 0.10
C ALA A 53 6.44 -5.01 0.84
N LEU A 54 5.37 -5.40 0.13
CA LEU A 54 4.15 -5.94 0.74
C LEU A 54 4.39 -7.28 1.43
N LEU A 55 5.21 -8.16 0.86
CA LEU A 55 5.60 -9.42 1.48
C LEU A 55 6.38 -9.19 2.78
N ALA A 56 7.30 -8.22 2.78
CA ALA A 56 8.04 -7.82 3.98
C ALA A 56 7.12 -7.23 5.04
N LEU A 57 6.15 -6.39 4.65
CA LEU A 57 5.11 -5.89 5.57
C LEU A 57 4.28 -7.02 6.20
N GLY A 58 3.90 -8.01 5.41
CA GLY A 58 3.17 -9.19 5.92
C GLY A 58 3.96 -10.01 6.94
N ARG A 59 5.29 -9.86 6.97
CA ARG A 59 6.19 -10.46 7.97
C ARG A 59 6.60 -9.50 9.09
N PHE A 60 6.05 -8.30 9.11
CA PHE A 60 6.42 -7.22 10.03
C PHE A 60 7.87 -6.74 9.88
N GLU A 61 8.49 -6.99 8.73
CA GLU A 61 9.86 -6.56 8.41
C GLU A 61 9.82 -5.14 7.80
N LEU A 62 9.54 -4.13 8.64
CA LEU A 62 9.29 -2.76 8.18
C LEU A 62 10.48 -2.13 7.45
N LEU A 63 11.70 -2.34 7.97
CA LEU A 63 12.93 -1.81 7.36
C LEU A 63 13.18 -2.44 5.99
N ALA A 64 12.97 -3.75 5.87
CA ALA A 64 13.08 -4.45 4.59
C ALA A 64 12.03 -3.94 3.59
N ALA A 65 10.78 -3.71 4.04
CA ALA A 65 9.72 -3.17 3.19
C ALA A 65 10.07 -1.79 2.64
N ILE A 66 10.56 -0.88 3.50
CA ILE A 66 11.01 0.46 3.10
C ILE A 66 12.20 0.36 2.15
N GLY A 67 13.14 -0.54 2.41
CA GLY A 67 14.28 -0.80 1.54
C GLY A 67 13.88 -1.27 0.15
N TRP A 68 12.79 -2.03 -0.01
CA TRP A 68 12.29 -2.47 -1.30
C TRP A 68 11.55 -1.37 -2.07
N ASN A 69 10.59 -0.71 -1.45
CA ASN A 69 9.84 0.39 -2.03
C ASN A 69 9.23 1.24 -0.91
N PRO A 70 9.83 2.39 -0.56
CA PRO A 70 9.37 3.20 0.56
C PRO A 70 7.95 3.71 0.39
N LEU A 71 7.54 4.07 -0.84
CA LEU A 71 6.19 4.56 -1.09
C LEU A 71 5.14 3.47 -0.83
N VAL A 72 5.37 2.27 -1.36
CA VAL A 72 4.46 1.13 -1.17
C VAL A 72 4.44 0.69 0.29
N ALA A 73 5.58 0.71 0.98
CA ALA A 73 5.66 0.37 2.39
C ALA A 73 4.84 1.35 3.24
N VAL A 74 5.05 2.66 3.07
CA VAL A 74 4.30 3.69 3.81
C VAL A 74 2.82 3.64 3.47
N ALA A 75 2.46 3.54 2.19
CA ALA A 75 1.07 3.42 1.77
C ALA A 75 0.38 2.17 2.37
N GLY A 76 1.07 1.04 2.40
CA GLY A 76 0.57 -0.20 3.01
C GLY A 76 0.33 -0.06 4.52
N ILE A 77 1.25 0.58 5.24
CA ILE A 77 1.11 0.85 6.67
C ILE A 77 -0.09 1.78 6.93
N LEU A 78 -0.19 2.89 6.19
CA LEU A 78 -1.30 3.84 6.33
C LEU A 78 -2.64 3.19 5.97
N PHE A 79 -2.65 2.35 4.94
CA PHE A 79 -3.85 1.59 4.55
C PHE A 79 -4.30 0.64 5.67
N ALA A 80 -3.36 -0.08 6.29
CA ALA A 80 -3.65 -1.01 7.37
C ALA A 80 -4.17 -0.28 8.62
N ILE A 81 -3.46 0.76 9.07
CA ILE A 81 -3.86 1.55 10.25
C ILE A 81 -5.21 2.23 9.99
N GLY A 82 -5.36 2.86 8.82
CA GLY A 82 -6.61 3.52 8.43
C GLY A 82 -7.79 2.56 8.37
N GLY A 83 -7.60 1.37 7.81
CA GLY A 83 -8.65 0.36 7.72
C GLY A 83 -9.07 -0.21 9.08
N ILE A 84 -8.12 -0.46 9.98
CA ILE A 84 -8.41 -0.90 11.35
C ILE A 84 -9.18 0.21 12.10
N ALA A 85 -8.73 1.46 12.01
CA ALA A 85 -9.41 2.60 12.62
C ALA A 85 -10.82 2.79 12.04
N ALA A 86 -10.97 2.70 10.72
CA ALA A 86 -12.24 2.80 10.03
C ALA A 86 -13.23 1.70 10.45
N LEU A 87 -12.74 0.46 10.60
CA LEU A 87 -13.54 -0.66 11.09
C LEU A 87 -14.02 -0.41 12.53
N GLY A 88 -13.11 0.05 13.40
CA GLY A 88 -13.45 0.39 14.78
C GLY A 88 -14.52 1.49 14.87
N LEU A 89 -14.39 2.56 14.09
CA LEU A 89 -15.40 3.63 14.02
C LEU A 89 -16.74 3.11 13.50
N ALA A 90 -16.74 2.31 12.44
CA ALA A 90 -17.95 1.72 11.90
C ALA A 90 -18.65 0.78 12.88
N ALA A 91 -17.88 -0.02 13.66
CA ALA A 91 -18.40 -0.89 14.71
C ALA A 91 -19.03 -0.08 15.87
N LEU A 92 -18.47 1.09 16.20
CA LEU A 92 -19.02 2.02 17.17
C LEU A 92 -20.22 2.84 16.64
N GLY A 93 -20.69 2.56 15.43
CA GLY A 93 -21.81 3.27 14.81
C GLY A 93 -21.47 4.64 14.25
N ARG A 94 -20.19 5.00 14.15
CA ARG A 94 -19.71 6.27 13.62
C ARG A 94 -19.42 6.17 12.12
N ASP A 95 -19.65 7.29 11.43
CA ASP A 95 -19.35 7.38 9.99
C ASP A 95 -17.88 7.70 9.74
N VAL A 96 -17.27 6.94 8.85
CA VAL A 96 -15.94 7.25 8.33
C VAL A 96 -16.07 8.35 7.29
N ARG A 97 -15.45 9.49 7.54
CA ARG A 97 -15.37 10.60 6.59
C ARG A 97 -13.97 10.65 6.01
N VAL A 98 -13.88 10.49 4.70
CA VAL A 98 -12.62 10.70 3.96
C VAL A 98 -12.61 12.16 3.53
N PRO A 99 -11.68 12.98 4.04
CA PRO A 99 -11.59 14.37 3.62
C PRO A 99 -11.19 14.46 2.14
N ASN A 100 -11.73 15.43 1.43
CA ASN A 100 -11.29 15.69 0.07
C ASN A 100 -9.81 16.11 0.08
N PRO A 101 -8.98 15.57 -0.82
CA PRO A 101 -7.58 15.92 -0.85
C PRO A 101 -7.41 17.40 -1.21
N THR A 102 -6.75 18.14 -0.34
CA THR A 102 -6.37 19.54 -0.60
C THR A 102 -5.33 19.59 -1.72
N TRP A 103 -5.21 20.76 -2.38
CA TRP A 103 -4.20 20.97 -3.42
C TRP A 103 -2.78 20.66 -2.92
N GLY A 104 -2.46 21.07 -1.69
CA GLY A 104 -1.19 20.76 -1.06
C GLY A 104 -0.93 19.26 -0.91
N LEU A 105 -1.94 18.48 -0.53
CA LEU A 105 -1.83 17.01 -0.44
C LEU A 105 -1.58 16.38 -1.82
N ARG A 106 -2.23 16.87 -2.87
CA ARG A 106 -2.00 16.38 -4.25
C ARG A 106 -0.57 16.63 -4.71
N ILE A 107 -0.02 17.82 -4.43
CA ILE A 107 1.39 18.15 -4.72
C ILE A 107 2.31 17.24 -3.91
N ALA A 108 2.07 17.07 -2.61
CA ALA A 108 2.88 16.22 -1.75
C ALA A 108 2.91 14.76 -2.23
N LEU A 109 1.76 14.22 -2.66
CA LEU A 109 1.67 12.88 -3.24
C LEU A 109 2.45 12.78 -4.56
N GLY A 110 2.37 13.79 -5.42
CA GLY A 110 3.15 13.85 -6.65
C GLY A 110 4.65 13.87 -6.39
N LEU A 111 5.11 14.69 -5.44
CA LEU A 111 6.52 14.76 -5.03
C LEU A 111 6.98 13.44 -4.41
N ALA A 112 6.16 12.81 -3.58
CA ALA A 112 6.45 11.50 -3.00
C ALA A 112 6.62 10.42 -4.09
N LEU A 113 5.77 10.42 -5.11
CA LEU A 113 5.85 9.51 -6.25
C LEU A 113 7.16 9.69 -7.04
N VAL A 114 7.51 10.94 -7.37
CA VAL A 114 8.74 11.27 -8.11
C VAL A 114 9.98 10.93 -7.29
N SER A 115 9.99 11.26 -6.00
CA SER A 115 11.10 10.95 -5.09
C SER A 115 11.29 9.44 -4.94
N ASN A 116 10.19 8.68 -4.82
CA ASN A 116 10.23 7.23 -4.76
C ASN A 116 10.78 6.62 -6.05
N TRP A 117 10.36 7.15 -7.20
CA TRP A 117 10.88 6.68 -8.49
C TRP A 117 12.38 6.96 -8.63
N ALA A 118 12.82 8.17 -8.26
CA ALA A 118 14.25 8.53 -8.26
C ALA A 118 15.06 7.60 -7.33
N PHE A 119 14.52 7.27 -6.15
CA PHE A 119 15.13 6.30 -5.25
C PHE A 119 15.27 4.91 -5.89
N LEU A 120 14.23 4.41 -6.56
CA LEU A 120 14.26 3.10 -7.21
C LEU A 120 15.27 3.05 -8.36
N VAL A 121 15.37 4.11 -9.15
CA VAL A 121 16.37 4.24 -10.21
C VAL A 121 17.80 4.27 -9.62
N ALA A 122 18.02 5.04 -8.58
CA ALA A 122 19.32 5.12 -7.90
C ALA A 122 19.72 3.80 -7.23
N ALA A 123 18.74 3.05 -6.72
CA ALA A 123 18.96 1.73 -6.12
C ALA A 123 19.22 0.61 -7.15
N GLY A 124 19.12 0.91 -8.45
CA GLY A 124 19.33 -0.05 -9.54
C GLY A 124 18.29 -1.17 -9.60
N ARG A 125 17.04 -0.87 -9.23
CA ARG A 125 15.95 -1.85 -9.12
C ARG A 125 14.98 -1.75 -10.28
#